data_dd63027305db6d064223f95a11c96166
#
_entry.id   dd63027305db6d064223f95a11c96166
#
_cell.length_a   1.000
_cell.length_b   1.000
_cell.length_c   1.000
_cell.angle_alpha   90.00
_cell.angle_beta   90.00
_cell.angle_gamma   90.00
#
_symmetry.space_group_name_H-M   'P 1'
#
loop_
_entity.id
_entity.type
_entity.pdbx_description
1 polymer ?
#
loop_
_entity_poly.entity_id
_entity_poly.type
_entity_poly.pdbx_seq_one_letter_code
_entity_poly.pdbx_strand_id
1 'polypeptide(L)'
;TGVSAIIGVRNSLVANADVEGKFLSERPLAIRVRPNATGRQLQITSADGGAALRASNLYSKVAGGSLEFSAFLANGGNSTIQNGRLVLRDFDVRNEAALADIDSRGKSKKSGPRREGLSFTRLTLPFTTDAKFIRLGDSLLKGNELGASAEGLIRKADGAIDITGTIIPAYGINAAVGNIPLLGEIFTGGKGQGIFGLTFALSGSMANPKIQYNPISAIAPGIFRKIFEFDGAGPPAKQKVKDSN
;
A
#
# COMPACT_ATOMS: atom_id res chain seq x y z
N THR A 1 17.09 -12.98 -17.28
CA THR A 1 17.65 -13.94 -18.22
C THR A 1 18.35 -15.08 -17.50
N GLY A 2 18.04 -15.97 -16.91
CA GLY A 2 18.53 -17.12 -16.15
C GLY A 2 17.62 -17.35 -14.98
N VAL A 3 16.87 -18.44 -14.98
CA VAL A 3 16.06 -18.88 -13.85
C VAL A 3 16.62 -20.19 -13.35
N SER A 4 16.94 -20.26 -12.06
CA SER A 4 17.26 -21.48 -11.34
C SER A 4 16.08 -21.84 -10.45
N ALA A 5 15.65 -23.11 -10.46
CA ALA A 5 14.53 -23.56 -9.66
C ALA A 5 14.80 -24.96 -9.09
N ILE A 6 14.59 -25.11 -7.79
CA ILE A 6 14.53 -26.39 -7.08
C ILE A 6 13.14 -26.47 -6.45
N ILE A 7 12.35 -27.44 -6.88
CA ILE A 7 10.95 -27.57 -6.44
C ILE A 7 10.70 -28.99 -5.94
N GLY A 8 10.30 -29.12 -4.69
CA GLY A 8 9.85 -30.37 -4.10
C GLY A 8 8.32 -30.44 -4.09
N VAL A 9 7.78 -31.54 -4.63
CA VAL A 9 6.33 -31.78 -4.70
C VAL A 9 5.97 -32.96 -3.81
N ARG A 10 4.89 -32.84 -3.02
CA ARG A 10 4.32 -33.92 -2.22
C ARG A 10 2.78 -33.86 -2.33
N ASN A 11 2.15 -34.98 -2.62
CA ASN A 11 0.68 -35.07 -2.79
C ASN A 11 0.14 -34.02 -3.79
N SER A 12 0.78 -33.88 -4.93
CA SER A 12 0.44 -32.92 -5.99
C SER A 12 0.52 -31.44 -5.58
N LEU A 13 1.13 -31.14 -4.44
CA LEU A 13 1.33 -29.78 -3.94
C LEU A 13 2.82 -29.44 -3.89
N VAL A 14 3.16 -28.19 -4.19
CA VAL A 14 4.51 -27.67 -3.95
C VAL A 14 4.75 -27.65 -2.45
N ALA A 15 5.56 -28.56 -1.95
CA ALA A 15 5.90 -28.68 -0.55
C ALA A 15 7.00 -27.69 -0.15
N ASN A 16 8.01 -27.55 -0.98
CA ASN A 16 9.07 -26.55 -0.86
C ASN A 16 9.49 -26.06 -2.24
N ALA A 17 10.00 -24.86 -2.32
CA ALA A 17 10.57 -24.30 -3.54
C ALA A 17 11.67 -23.29 -3.21
N ASP A 18 12.69 -23.28 -4.06
CA ASP A 18 13.68 -22.22 -4.19
C ASP A 18 13.77 -21.87 -5.67
N VAL A 19 13.31 -20.69 -6.02
CA VAL A 19 13.39 -20.18 -7.38
C VAL A 19 14.11 -18.84 -7.33
N GLU A 20 15.15 -18.71 -8.12
CA GLU A 20 15.91 -17.48 -8.26
C GLU A 20 15.99 -17.09 -9.73
N GLY A 21 15.91 -15.81 -10.00
CA GLY A 21 15.99 -15.27 -11.35
C GLY A 21 16.29 -13.78 -11.35
N LYS A 22 16.34 -13.22 -12.55
CA LYS A 22 16.51 -11.79 -12.75
C LYS A 22 15.53 -11.29 -13.79
N PHE A 23 15.08 -10.05 -13.61
CA PHE A 23 14.36 -9.32 -14.65
C PHE A 23 15.33 -8.84 -15.75
N LEU A 24 14.78 -8.29 -16.83
CA LEU A 24 15.59 -7.64 -17.88
C LEU A 24 16.42 -6.45 -17.34
N SER A 25 16.00 -5.88 -16.21
CA SER A 25 16.74 -4.85 -15.47
C SER A 25 17.93 -5.41 -14.67
N GLU A 26 18.31 -6.69 -14.84
CA GLU A 26 19.33 -7.41 -14.06
C GLU A 26 19.06 -7.48 -12.55
N ARG A 27 17.89 -7.00 -12.11
CA ARG A 27 17.47 -6.99 -10.71
C ARG A 27 16.97 -8.37 -10.26
N PRO A 28 17.43 -8.87 -9.10
CA PRO A 28 17.10 -10.22 -8.63
C PRO A 28 15.63 -10.35 -8.22
N LEU A 29 15.10 -11.55 -8.44
CA LEU A 29 13.83 -12.06 -7.95
C LEU A 29 14.09 -13.40 -7.28
N ALA A 30 13.53 -13.63 -6.11
CA ALA A 30 13.53 -14.93 -5.44
C ALA A 30 12.12 -15.29 -4.97
N ILE A 31 11.76 -16.57 -5.13
CA ILE A 31 10.51 -17.14 -4.62
C ILE A 31 10.89 -18.34 -3.76
N ARG A 32 10.43 -18.35 -2.52
CA ARG A 32 10.68 -19.43 -1.57
C ARG A 32 9.39 -19.95 -1.01
N VAL A 33 9.25 -21.26 -0.97
CA VAL A 33 8.18 -21.96 -0.25
C VAL A 33 8.84 -22.86 0.79
N ARG A 34 8.39 -22.73 2.02
CA ARG A 34 8.89 -23.52 3.15
C ARG A 34 7.73 -24.16 3.89
N PRO A 35 7.78 -25.46 4.18
CA PRO A 35 6.79 -26.10 5.01
C PRO A 35 6.91 -25.65 6.47
N ASN A 36 5.78 -25.63 7.17
CA ASN A 36 5.70 -25.52 8.61
C ASN A 36 4.67 -26.53 9.17
N ALA A 37 4.44 -26.54 10.47
CA ALA A 37 3.59 -27.54 11.11
C ALA A 37 2.13 -27.55 10.57
N THR A 38 1.58 -26.40 10.18
CA THR A 38 0.16 -26.25 9.81
C THR A 38 -0.05 -25.91 8.33
N GLY A 39 1.03 -25.68 7.58
CA GLY A 39 0.94 -25.27 6.18
C GLY A 39 2.30 -24.98 5.54
N ARG A 40 2.34 -23.98 4.72
CA ARG A 40 3.54 -23.53 4.02
C ARG A 40 3.60 -22.01 4.02
N GLN A 41 4.81 -21.49 4.17
CA GLN A 41 5.09 -20.08 4.02
C GLN A 41 5.62 -19.81 2.61
N LEU A 42 4.91 -18.99 1.86
CA LEU A 42 5.40 -18.40 0.60
C LEU A 42 6.08 -17.08 0.90
N GLN A 43 7.25 -16.88 0.32
CA GLN A 43 7.97 -15.61 0.35
C GLN A 43 8.46 -15.27 -1.05
N ILE A 44 8.19 -14.06 -1.49
CA ILE A 44 8.68 -13.50 -2.77
C ILE A 44 9.42 -12.22 -2.45
N THR A 45 10.63 -12.10 -2.94
CA THR A 45 11.43 -10.87 -2.83
C THR A 45 11.91 -10.44 -4.20
N SER A 46 11.89 -9.16 -4.46
CA SER A 46 12.38 -8.56 -5.69
C SER A 46 13.09 -7.24 -5.43
N ALA A 47 14.21 -7.02 -6.07
CA ALA A 47 14.87 -5.71 -6.09
C ALA A 47 14.28 -4.75 -7.15
N ASP A 48 13.33 -5.20 -7.97
CA ASP A 48 12.50 -4.38 -8.86
C ASP A 48 11.03 -4.72 -8.64
N GLY A 49 10.41 -4.02 -7.68
CA GLY A 49 9.02 -4.20 -7.31
C GLY A 49 8.05 -3.88 -8.44
N GLY A 50 8.36 -2.86 -9.24
CA GLY A 50 7.57 -2.49 -10.41
C GLY A 50 7.57 -3.60 -11.47
N ALA A 51 8.73 -4.20 -11.75
CA ALA A 51 8.82 -5.34 -12.68
C ALA A 51 8.06 -6.56 -12.15
N ALA A 52 8.16 -6.84 -10.85
CA ALA A 52 7.45 -7.95 -10.21
C ALA A 52 5.92 -7.79 -10.30
N LEU A 53 5.40 -6.58 -10.03
CA LEU A 53 3.96 -6.29 -10.14
C LEU A 53 3.45 -6.37 -11.58
N ARG A 54 4.23 -5.89 -12.56
CA ARG A 54 3.89 -6.03 -13.98
C ARG A 54 3.90 -7.48 -14.42
N ALA A 55 4.91 -8.25 -14.05
CA ALA A 55 5.03 -9.67 -14.40
C ALA A 55 3.89 -10.50 -13.80
N SER A 56 3.38 -10.13 -12.63
CA SER A 56 2.22 -10.78 -12.00
C SER A 56 0.86 -10.25 -12.49
N ASN A 57 0.85 -9.29 -13.41
CA ASN A 57 -0.35 -8.60 -13.92
C ASN A 57 -1.21 -7.95 -12.81
N LEU A 58 -0.60 -7.62 -11.66
CA LEU A 58 -1.31 -7.01 -10.55
C LEU A 58 -1.45 -5.49 -10.73
N TYR A 59 -0.35 -4.80 -11.06
CA TYR A 59 -0.39 -3.35 -11.23
C TYR A 59 0.80 -2.87 -12.08
N SER A 60 0.53 -2.10 -13.13
CA SER A 60 1.55 -1.74 -14.12
C SER A 60 2.19 -0.37 -13.92
N LYS A 61 1.61 0.48 -13.08
CA LYS A 61 2.03 1.89 -12.95
C LYS A 61 3.12 2.12 -11.90
N VAL A 62 3.55 1.08 -11.19
CA VAL A 62 4.70 1.14 -10.28
C VAL A 62 6.00 1.03 -11.08
N ALA A 63 6.96 1.88 -10.75
CA ALA A 63 8.31 1.88 -11.30
C ALA A 63 9.35 1.76 -10.17
N GLY A 64 10.32 0.89 -10.37
CA GLY A 64 11.40 0.66 -9.42
C GLY A 64 10.95 0.04 -8.09
N GLY A 65 11.70 0.36 -7.04
CA GLY A 65 11.46 -0.10 -5.68
C GLY A 65 11.81 -1.56 -5.43
N SER A 66 11.81 -1.94 -4.16
CA SER A 66 11.91 -3.34 -3.74
C SER A 66 10.55 -3.88 -3.29
N LEU A 67 10.32 -5.17 -3.52
CA LEU A 67 9.10 -5.87 -3.16
C LEU A 67 9.42 -7.02 -2.21
N GLU A 68 8.64 -7.12 -1.15
CA GLU A 68 8.55 -8.29 -0.27
C GLU A 68 7.08 -8.72 -0.20
N PHE A 69 6.80 -9.95 -0.57
CA PHE A 69 5.50 -10.58 -0.40
C PHE A 69 5.65 -11.80 0.48
N SER A 70 4.82 -11.93 1.49
CA SER A 70 4.74 -13.11 2.34
C SER A 70 3.31 -13.57 2.45
N ALA A 71 3.09 -14.89 2.37
CA ALA A 71 1.76 -15.45 2.49
C ALA A 71 1.79 -16.84 3.14
N PHE A 72 0.76 -17.14 3.91
CA PHE A 72 0.53 -18.45 4.48
C PHE A 72 -0.46 -19.24 3.63
N LEU A 73 -0.07 -20.46 3.28
CA LEU A 73 -0.88 -21.43 2.56
C LEU A 73 -1.18 -22.58 3.52
N ALA A 74 -2.44 -22.77 3.88
CA ALA A 74 -2.85 -23.90 4.73
C ALA A 74 -2.67 -25.24 4.02
N ASN A 75 -2.46 -26.28 4.80
CA ASN A 75 -2.56 -27.67 4.32
C ASN A 75 -4.03 -28.02 4.11
N GLY A 76 -4.39 -28.43 2.89
CA GLY A 76 -5.77 -28.79 2.52
C GLY A 76 -5.96 -28.77 1.01
N GLY A 77 -7.02 -29.39 0.52
CA GLY A 77 -7.24 -29.74 -0.89
C GLY A 77 -7.10 -28.63 -1.94
N ASN A 78 -7.14 -27.37 -1.55
CA ASN A 78 -6.92 -26.24 -2.47
C ASN A 78 -5.91 -25.28 -1.87
N SER A 79 -4.66 -25.60 -1.74
CA SER A 79 -3.53 -24.74 -1.32
C SER A 79 -3.74 -23.21 -1.46
N THR A 80 -4.81 -22.71 -0.86
CA THR A 80 -5.21 -21.31 -0.97
C THR A 80 -4.44 -20.48 0.05
N ILE A 81 -3.97 -19.34 -0.42
CA ILE A 81 -3.45 -18.30 0.47
C ILE A 81 -4.55 -17.91 1.44
N GLN A 82 -4.27 -17.95 2.75
CA GLN A 82 -5.23 -17.55 3.80
C GLN A 82 -4.97 -16.12 4.27
N ASN A 83 -3.73 -15.76 4.42
CA ASN A 83 -3.32 -14.42 4.82
C ASN A 83 -1.93 -14.11 4.27
N GLY A 84 -1.59 -12.85 4.27
CA GLY A 84 -0.28 -12.41 3.82
C GLY A 84 -0.07 -10.91 3.97
N ARG A 85 1.05 -10.48 3.46
CA ARG A 85 1.44 -9.07 3.45
C ARG A 85 2.28 -8.79 2.20
N LEU A 86 1.97 -7.68 1.54
CA LEU A 86 2.82 -7.08 0.52
C LEU A 86 3.48 -5.84 1.10
N VAL A 87 4.78 -5.70 0.90
CA VAL A 87 5.54 -4.48 1.21
C VAL A 87 6.28 -4.05 -0.04
N LEU A 88 6.10 -2.78 -0.41
CA LEU A 88 6.94 -2.10 -1.40
C LEU A 88 7.74 -1.00 -0.70
N ARG A 89 8.99 -0.77 -1.13
CA ARG A 89 9.84 0.32 -0.63
C ARG A 89 10.47 1.06 -1.79
N ASP A 90 10.60 2.37 -1.64
CA ASP A 90 11.35 3.29 -2.51
C ASP A 90 10.93 3.17 -3.99
N PHE A 91 9.65 3.40 -4.27
CA PHE A 91 9.05 3.24 -5.58
C PHE A 91 8.33 4.51 -6.05
N ASP A 92 8.13 4.61 -7.36
CA ASP A 92 7.32 5.67 -7.97
C ASP A 92 6.00 5.08 -8.50
N VAL A 93 4.92 5.86 -8.44
CA VAL A 93 3.68 5.60 -9.18
C VAL A 93 3.56 6.61 -10.29
N ARG A 94 3.47 6.15 -11.54
CA ARG A 94 3.46 6.98 -12.75
C ARG A 94 2.15 6.84 -13.50
N ASN A 95 1.76 7.90 -14.20
CA ASN A 95 0.58 7.90 -15.09
C ASN A 95 -0.72 7.47 -14.37
N GLU A 96 -0.85 7.79 -13.07
CA GLU A 96 -2.07 7.58 -12.32
C GLU A 96 -2.89 8.86 -12.30
N ALA A 97 -4.04 8.88 -13.00
CA ALA A 97 -4.87 10.09 -13.13
C ALA A 97 -5.34 10.62 -11.77
N ALA A 98 -5.66 9.74 -10.83
CA ALA A 98 -6.04 10.12 -9.47
C ALA A 98 -4.91 10.84 -8.70
N LEU A 99 -3.65 10.53 -8.99
CA LEU A 99 -2.49 11.16 -8.37
C LEU A 99 -2.00 12.39 -9.15
N ALA A 100 -2.23 12.45 -10.45
CA ALA A 100 -1.82 13.58 -11.30
C ALA A 100 -2.45 14.90 -10.85
N ASP A 101 -3.69 14.86 -10.39
CA ASP A 101 -4.39 16.01 -9.83
C ASP A 101 -3.74 16.52 -8.53
N ILE A 102 -3.28 15.62 -7.68
CA ILE A 102 -2.59 15.96 -6.43
C ILE A 102 -1.21 16.57 -6.75
N ASP A 103 -0.44 15.97 -7.66
CA ASP A 103 0.88 16.47 -8.08
C ASP A 103 0.80 17.84 -8.75
N SER A 104 -0.19 18.08 -9.60
CA SER A 104 -0.34 19.36 -10.32
C SER A 104 -0.64 20.54 -9.39
N ARG A 105 -1.29 20.28 -8.25
CA ARG A 105 -1.75 21.29 -7.31
C ARG A 105 -0.75 21.62 -6.20
N GLY A 106 0.19 20.69 -5.91
CA GLY A 106 1.22 20.86 -4.87
C GLY A 106 2.47 21.63 -5.29
N LYS A 107 2.68 21.89 -6.58
CA LYS A 107 3.93 22.52 -7.07
C LYS A 107 3.80 24.03 -7.21
N SER A 108 4.56 24.75 -6.40
CA SER A 108 4.93 26.14 -6.68
C SER A 108 5.62 26.24 -8.06
N LYS A 109 5.37 27.31 -8.82
CA LYS A 109 5.90 27.56 -10.17
C LYS A 109 7.45 27.54 -10.34
N LYS A 110 8.19 27.22 -9.27
CA LYS A 110 9.67 27.18 -9.22
C LYS A 110 10.28 25.78 -9.20
N SER A 111 9.51 24.72 -9.32
CA SER A 111 10.04 23.36 -9.29
C SER A 111 10.51 22.93 -10.69
N GLY A 112 11.73 22.36 -10.77
CA GLY A 112 12.39 21.89 -12.00
C GLY A 112 11.61 20.88 -12.84
N PRO A 113 12.25 20.12 -13.75
CA PRO A 113 11.55 19.30 -14.74
C PRO A 113 10.50 18.39 -14.08
N ARG A 114 9.29 18.40 -14.66
CA ARG A 114 8.11 17.66 -14.19
C ARG A 114 8.47 16.18 -14.02
N ARG A 115 8.48 15.68 -12.80
CA ARG A 115 8.48 14.23 -12.56
C ARG A 115 7.08 13.72 -12.90
N GLU A 116 6.99 12.77 -13.80
CA GLU A 116 5.73 12.14 -14.19
C GLU A 116 5.31 11.10 -13.13
N GLY A 117 4.96 11.57 -11.92
CA GLY A 117 4.49 10.66 -10.87
C GLY A 117 4.85 11.08 -9.46
N LEU A 118 4.37 10.34 -8.50
CA LEU A 118 4.63 10.52 -7.06
C LEU A 118 5.58 9.44 -6.55
N SER A 119 6.52 9.84 -5.69
CA SER A 119 7.49 8.94 -5.04
C SER A 119 7.01 8.54 -3.66
N PHE A 120 7.13 7.24 -3.36
CA PHE A 120 6.73 6.66 -2.10
C PHE A 120 7.89 5.90 -1.46
N THR A 121 8.04 6.08 -0.16
CA THR A 121 9.05 5.39 0.63
C THR A 121 8.59 4.00 1.04
N ARG A 122 7.28 3.81 1.29
CA ARG A 122 6.75 2.53 1.74
C ARG A 122 5.26 2.36 1.46
N LEU A 123 4.88 1.17 0.99
CA LEU A 123 3.53 0.64 1.01
C LEU A 123 3.55 -0.65 1.85
N THR A 124 2.57 -0.80 2.73
CA THR A 124 2.33 -2.04 3.49
C THR A 124 0.87 -2.43 3.32
N LEU A 125 0.62 -3.61 2.77
CA LEU A 125 -0.70 -4.17 2.49
C LEU A 125 -0.85 -5.53 3.20
N PRO A 126 -1.34 -5.58 4.45
CA PRO A 126 -1.74 -6.83 5.08
C PRO A 126 -3.09 -7.27 4.51
N PHE A 127 -3.28 -8.57 4.33
CA PHE A 127 -4.53 -9.10 3.82
C PHE A 127 -4.84 -10.47 4.40
N THR A 128 -6.13 -10.81 4.40
CA THR A 128 -6.64 -12.17 4.61
C THR A 128 -7.51 -12.57 3.44
N THR A 129 -7.64 -13.87 3.19
CA THR A 129 -8.52 -14.34 2.13
C THR A 129 -9.45 -15.45 2.62
N ASP A 130 -10.66 -15.45 2.10
CA ASP A 130 -11.60 -16.55 2.21
C ASP A 130 -12.01 -17.07 0.81
N ALA A 131 -13.03 -17.88 0.71
CA ALA A 131 -13.48 -18.43 -0.58
C ALA A 131 -13.92 -17.35 -1.59
N LYS A 132 -14.45 -16.23 -1.11
CA LYS A 132 -15.11 -15.21 -1.94
C LYS A 132 -14.33 -13.89 -2.03
N PHE A 133 -13.58 -13.55 -0.97
CA PHE A 133 -12.99 -12.22 -0.83
C PHE A 133 -11.51 -12.25 -0.48
N ILE A 134 -10.82 -11.20 -0.88
CA ILE A 134 -9.56 -10.74 -0.29
C ILE A 134 -9.92 -9.51 0.56
N ARG A 135 -9.60 -9.57 1.85
CA ARG A 135 -9.82 -8.47 2.80
C ARG A 135 -8.50 -7.76 3.01
N LEU A 136 -8.44 -6.50 2.65
CA LEU A 136 -7.33 -5.63 2.99
C LEU A 136 -7.53 -5.13 4.44
N GLY A 137 -6.53 -5.35 5.26
CA GLY A 137 -6.47 -4.78 6.61
C GLY A 137 -5.93 -3.35 6.59
N ASP A 138 -5.44 -2.86 7.71
CA ASP A 138 -4.82 -1.54 7.89
C ASP A 138 -3.65 -1.34 6.91
N SER A 139 -3.96 -1.02 5.67
CA SER A 139 -2.97 -0.77 4.62
C SER A 139 -2.46 0.66 4.73
N LEU A 140 -1.15 0.83 4.60
CA LEU A 140 -0.50 2.13 4.78
C LEU A 140 0.43 2.43 3.59
N LEU A 141 0.29 3.63 3.06
CA LEU A 141 1.16 4.21 2.05
C LEU A 141 1.87 5.43 2.65
N LYS A 142 3.19 5.48 2.55
CA LYS A 142 4.01 6.60 3.00
C LYS A 142 4.79 7.16 1.81
N GLY A 143 4.68 8.45 1.59
CA GLY A 143 5.45 9.20 0.59
C GLY A 143 5.86 10.56 1.12
N ASN A 144 6.74 11.24 0.39
CA ASN A 144 7.20 12.57 0.76
C ASN A 144 6.13 13.64 0.56
N GLU A 145 5.21 13.39 -0.34
CA GLU A 145 4.18 14.35 -0.77
C GLU A 145 2.81 14.02 -0.18
N LEU A 146 2.55 12.75 0.09
CA LEU A 146 1.33 12.29 0.73
C LEU A 146 1.53 10.96 1.45
N GLY A 147 0.71 10.74 2.47
CA GLY A 147 0.46 9.44 3.06
C GLY A 147 -0.98 9.01 2.82
N ALA A 148 -1.26 7.71 2.90
CA ALA A 148 -2.63 7.21 2.85
C ALA A 148 -2.80 5.97 3.71
N SER A 149 -4.02 5.77 4.19
CA SER A 149 -4.48 4.50 4.74
C SER A 149 -5.63 3.96 3.91
N ALA A 150 -5.78 2.64 3.86
CA ALA A 150 -6.90 2.01 3.18
C ALA A 150 -7.24 0.67 3.82
N GLU A 151 -8.51 0.31 3.79
CA GLU A 151 -9.05 -0.99 4.16
C GLU A 151 -10.22 -1.34 3.26
N GLY A 152 -10.58 -2.62 3.14
CA GLY A 152 -11.74 -2.98 2.33
C GLY A 152 -11.67 -4.39 1.78
N LEU A 153 -12.45 -4.62 0.75
CA LEU A 153 -12.70 -5.93 0.16
C LEU A 153 -12.44 -5.93 -1.35
N ILE A 154 -11.91 -7.05 -1.82
CA ILE A 154 -11.84 -7.38 -3.25
C ILE A 154 -12.56 -8.70 -3.44
N ARG A 155 -13.58 -8.72 -4.29
CA ARG A 155 -14.32 -9.93 -4.62
C ARG A 155 -13.56 -10.75 -5.67
N LYS A 156 -13.30 -12.02 -5.38
CA LYS A 156 -12.49 -12.88 -6.27
C LYS A 156 -13.16 -13.23 -7.59
N ALA A 157 -14.49 -13.29 -7.60
CA ALA A 157 -15.25 -13.76 -8.77
C ALA A 157 -15.14 -12.82 -9.98
N ASP A 158 -15.10 -11.50 -9.75
CA ASP A 158 -15.15 -10.48 -10.79
C ASP A 158 -14.16 -9.33 -10.57
N GLY A 159 -13.34 -9.40 -9.51
CA GLY A 159 -12.41 -8.34 -9.15
C GLY A 159 -13.08 -7.05 -8.69
N ALA A 160 -14.37 -7.10 -8.31
CA ALA A 160 -15.04 -5.93 -7.75
C ALA A 160 -14.38 -5.49 -6.44
N ILE A 161 -14.20 -4.18 -6.29
CA ILE A 161 -13.54 -3.56 -5.13
C ILE A 161 -14.53 -2.72 -4.34
N ASP A 162 -14.37 -2.74 -3.02
CA ASP A 162 -15.01 -1.87 -2.06
C ASP A 162 -13.96 -1.51 -1.00
N ILE A 163 -13.26 -0.41 -1.24
CA ILE A 163 -12.10 0.02 -0.45
C ILE A 163 -12.35 1.46 0.01
N THR A 164 -12.17 1.70 1.28
CA THR A 164 -12.23 3.05 1.86
C THR A 164 -10.88 3.42 2.44
N GLY A 165 -10.61 4.71 2.54
CA GLY A 165 -9.35 5.15 3.08
C GLY A 165 -9.27 6.66 3.30
N THR A 166 -8.09 7.08 3.71
CA THR A 166 -7.79 8.50 3.97
C THR A 166 -6.47 8.86 3.32
N ILE A 167 -6.44 9.97 2.59
CA ILE A 167 -5.23 10.58 2.06
C ILE A 167 -4.87 11.78 2.93
N ILE A 168 -3.60 11.88 3.30
CA ILE A 168 -3.04 12.97 4.09
C ILE A 168 -1.92 13.59 3.28
N PRO A 169 -2.08 14.82 2.77
CA PRO A 169 -0.99 15.54 2.13
C PRO A 169 0.13 15.81 3.13
N ALA A 170 1.38 15.50 2.75
CA ALA A 170 2.55 15.76 3.59
C ALA A 170 2.96 17.24 3.57
N TYR A 171 2.45 18.00 2.60
CA TYR A 171 2.70 19.44 2.56
C TYR A 171 2.04 20.11 3.75
N GLY A 172 2.91 20.47 4.66
CA GLY A 172 2.50 21.23 5.83
C GLY A 172 1.56 22.35 5.43
N ILE A 173 0.53 22.45 6.13
CA ILE A 173 -0.58 23.35 6.29
C ILE A 173 -0.38 24.79 5.77
N ASN A 174 0.82 25.19 5.34
CA ASN A 174 1.15 26.60 5.15
C ASN A 174 1.15 27.12 3.72
N ALA A 175 1.06 26.32 2.65
CA ALA A 175 1.23 26.91 1.33
C ALA A 175 0.34 26.38 0.19
N ALA A 176 -0.15 25.16 0.22
CA ALA A 176 -0.77 24.56 -0.98
C ALA A 176 -2.29 24.42 -0.90
N VAL A 177 -2.86 24.33 0.30
CA VAL A 177 -4.28 24.04 0.48
C VAL A 177 -5.17 25.25 0.13
N GLY A 178 -4.69 26.46 0.32
CA GLY A 178 -5.44 27.68 -0.01
C GLY A 178 -5.71 27.92 -1.50
N ASN A 179 -5.00 27.20 -2.38
CA ASN A 179 -5.12 27.39 -3.83
C ASN A 179 -5.90 26.26 -4.56
N ILE A 180 -6.49 25.33 -3.83
CA ILE A 180 -7.34 24.29 -4.38
C ILE A 180 -8.80 24.77 -4.31
N PRO A 181 -9.46 25.13 -5.42
CA PRO A 181 -10.77 25.81 -5.36
C PRO A 181 -11.88 25.06 -4.62
N LEU A 182 -11.81 23.73 -4.56
CA LEU A 182 -12.78 22.90 -3.82
C LEU A 182 -12.29 22.48 -2.43
N LEU A 183 -10.99 22.50 -2.19
CA LEU A 183 -10.40 22.08 -0.93
C LEU A 183 -9.94 23.29 -0.09
N GLY A 184 -9.64 24.42 -0.73
CA GLY A 184 -9.14 25.63 -0.08
C GLY A 184 -10.06 26.17 1.02
N GLU A 185 -11.37 26.21 0.76
CA GLU A 185 -12.35 26.70 1.75
C GLU A 185 -12.62 25.69 2.88
N ILE A 186 -12.49 24.39 2.58
CA ILE A 186 -12.74 23.30 3.53
C ILE A 186 -11.55 23.09 4.46
N PHE A 187 -10.32 23.30 3.94
CA PHE A 187 -9.10 23.08 4.70
C PHE A 187 -8.63 24.31 5.51
N THR A 188 -9.13 25.48 5.22
CA THR A 188 -8.78 26.71 5.95
C THR A 188 -9.72 27.01 7.11
N GLY A 189 -10.38 26.04 7.70
CA GLY A 189 -11.29 26.19 8.87
C GLY A 189 -10.69 26.89 10.09
N GLY A 190 -9.98 27.99 9.87
CA GLY A 190 -9.41 28.86 10.90
C GLY A 190 -7.90 28.66 11.11
N LYS A 191 -7.20 29.75 11.31
CA LYS A 191 -5.76 29.79 11.56
C LYS A 191 -5.36 28.85 12.70
N GLY A 192 -4.60 27.80 12.37
CA GLY A 192 -3.77 27.08 13.33
C GLY A 192 -4.27 25.73 13.85
N GLN A 193 -5.25 25.07 13.23
CA GLN A 193 -5.77 23.83 13.80
C GLN A 193 -5.87 22.67 12.79
N GLY A 194 -5.03 21.67 12.98
CA GLY A 194 -5.26 20.29 12.58
C GLY A 194 -4.63 19.88 11.27
N ILE A 195 -4.11 18.66 11.24
CA ILE A 195 -3.76 17.92 10.01
C ILE A 195 -5.07 17.43 9.42
N PHE A 196 -5.39 17.87 8.22
CA PHE A 196 -6.61 17.43 7.53
C PHE A 196 -6.31 16.27 6.58
N GLY A 197 -7.18 15.27 6.56
CA GLY A 197 -7.16 14.20 5.61
C GLY A 197 -8.40 14.21 4.75
N LEU A 198 -8.24 13.70 3.54
CA LEU A 198 -9.32 13.51 2.59
C LEU A 198 -9.72 12.05 2.60
N THR A 199 -10.95 11.73 3.01
CA THR A 199 -11.44 10.36 2.87
C THR A 199 -11.84 10.07 1.44
N PHE A 200 -11.63 8.84 1.02
CA PHE A 200 -12.02 8.35 -0.29
C PHE A 200 -12.69 6.99 -0.19
N ALA A 201 -13.49 6.68 -1.19
CA ALA A 201 -14.01 5.36 -1.46
C ALA A 201 -13.64 4.95 -2.89
N LEU A 202 -13.13 3.73 -3.04
CA LEU A 202 -12.88 3.08 -4.32
C LEU A 202 -13.92 1.99 -4.53
N SER A 203 -14.59 2.05 -5.65
CA SER A 203 -15.58 1.06 -6.11
C SER A 203 -15.32 0.65 -7.55
N GLY A 204 -16.13 -0.27 -8.10
CA GLY A 204 -15.96 -0.76 -9.46
C GLY A 204 -15.11 -2.01 -9.51
N SER A 205 -14.20 -2.14 -10.48
CA SER A 205 -13.28 -3.26 -10.62
C SER A 205 -11.83 -2.84 -10.47
N MET A 206 -10.94 -3.76 -10.13
CA MET A 206 -9.49 -3.50 -10.10
C MET A 206 -8.94 -2.96 -11.43
N ALA A 207 -9.54 -3.37 -12.56
CA ALA A 207 -9.12 -2.90 -13.88
C ALA A 207 -9.62 -1.48 -14.18
N ASN A 208 -10.75 -1.06 -13.59
CA ASN A 208 -11.34 0.26 -13.79
C ASN A 208 -11.93 0.80 -12.46
N PRO A 209 -11.07 1.21 -11.52
CA PRO A 209 -11.52 1.72 -10.24
C PRO A 209 -12.17 3.10 -10.40
N LYS A 210 -13.27 3.31 -9.68
CA LYS A 210 -13.95 4.60 -9.52
C LYS A 210 -13.64 5.13 -8.15
N ILE A 211 -13.08 6.33 -8.09
CA ILE A 211 -12.79 7.01 -6.84
C ILE A 211 -13.83 8.09 -6.54
N GLN A 212 -14.29 8.13 -5.30
CA GLN A 212 -15.13 9.19 -4.75
C GLN A 212 -14.40 9.80 -3.56
N TYR A 213 -14.41 11.11 -3.45
CA TYR A 213 -13.83 11.85 -2.34
C TYR A 213 -14.90 12.48 -1.47
N ASN A 214 -14.74 12.36 -0.16
CA ASN A 214 -15.57 13.09 0.81
C ASN A 214 -14.68 14.13 1.51
N PRO A 215 -14.90 15.43 1.24
CA PRO A 215 -14.07 16.49 1.81
C PRO A 215 -14.37 16.79 3.28
N ILE A 216 -15.45 16.26 3.86
CA ILE A 216 -15.94 16.64 5.22
C ILE A 216 -15.65 15.52 6.23
N SER A 217 -14.49 14.94 6.24
CA SER A 217 -14.20 13.96 7.27
C SER A 217 -13.24 14.55 8.31
N ALA A 218 -13.76 14.76 9.51
CA ALA A 218 -12.92 14.93 10.69
C ALA A 218 -12.17 13.60 10.92
N ILE A 219 -10.85 13.59 10.74
CA ILE A 219 -10.05 12.39 10.90
C ILE A 219 -9.80 12.17 12.38
N ALA A 220 -10.09 10.97 12.85
CA ALA A 220 -9.78 10.58 14.21
C ALA A 220 -8.26 10.62 14.47
N PRO A 221 -7.78 11.23 15.55
CA PRO A 221 -6.34 11.40 15.84
C PRO A 221 -5.51 10.11 15.81
N GLY A 222 -6.12 8.95 16.05
CA GLY A 222 -5.44 7.65 16.06
C GLY A 222 -4.94 7.16 14.69
N ILE A 223 -5.55 7.59 13.58
CA ILE A 223 -5.14 7.22 12.22
C ILE A 223 -3.84 7.93 11.85
N PHE A 224 -3.67 9.18 12.25
CA PHE A 224 -2.44 9.94 12.02
C PHE A 224 -1.22 9.30 12.64
N ARG A 225 -1.36 8.79 13.85
CA ARG A 225 -0.28 8.12 14.56
C ARG A 225 0.26 6.95 13.76
N LYS A 226 -0.59 6.10 13.19
CA LYS A 226 -0.21 4.95 12.36
C LYS A 226 0.53 5.34 11.06
N ILE A 227 0.23 6.48 10.46
CA ILE A 227 0.86 6.92 9.20
C ILE A 227 2.26 7.49 9.42
N PHE A 228 2.50 8.14 10.57
CA PHE A 228 3.76 8.84 10.84
C PHE A 228 4.68 8.14 11.87
N GLU A 229 4.18 7.21 12.69
CA GLU A 229 4.96 6.54 13.75
C GLU A 229 5.80 5.33 13.30
N PHE A 230 6.01 5.10 12.02
CA PHE A 230 6.76 3.91 11.54
C PHE A 230 8.29 3.99 11.65
N ASP A 231 8.85 5.01 12.27
CA ASP A 231 10.29 5.17 12.48
C ASP A 231 10.74 4.83 13.93
N GLY A 232 10.26 3.72 14.49
CA GLY A 232 10.96 3.03 15.59
C GLY A 232 10.80 3.58 17.00
N ALA A 233 9.99 4.61 17.24
CA ALA A 233 9.66 5.06 18.60
C ALA A 233 8.35 4.39 19.05
N GLY A 234 8.43 3.46 19.99
CA GLY A 234 7.27 2.89 20.65
C GLY A 234 6.39 3.95 21.33
N PRO A 235 5.11 3.66 21.59
CA PRO A 235 4.20 4.63 22.19
C PRO A 235 4.71 5.06 23.57
N PRO A 236 4.62 6.36 23.92
CA PRO A 236 4.94 6.80 25.27
C PRO A 236 3.98 6.12 26.25
N ALA A 237 4.57 5.58 27.31
CA ALA A 237 3.83 4.91 28.38
C ALA A 237 2.70 5.79 28.90
N LYS A 238 1.50 5.23 29.02
CA LYS A 238 0.35 5.89 29.64
C LYS A 238 0.74 6.36 31.04
N GLN A 239 0.84 7.65 31.24
CA GLN A 239 0.92 8.23 32.60
C GLN A 239 -0.38 7.87 33.33
N LYS A 240 -0.25 7.06 34.36
CA LYS A 240 -1.33 6.85 35.34
C LYS A 240 -1.61 8.19 36.00
N VAL A 241 -2.80 8.72 35.75
CA VAL A 241 -3.34 9.80 36.57
C VAL A 241 -3.45 9.22 37.99
N LYS A 242 -2.70 9.77 38.92
CA LYS A 242 -2.86 9.54 40.34
C LYS A 242 -4.10 10.31 40.75
N ASP A 243 -5.16 9.64 41.06
CA ASP A 243 -6.26 10.20 41.84
C ASP A 243 -5.70 10.58 43.20
N SER A 244 -5.65 11.86 43.48
CA SER A 244 -5.40 12.40 44.81
C SER A 244 -6.73 12.59 45.50
N ASN A 245 -6.87 11.87 46.56
CA ASN A 245 -7.94 11.98 47.54
C ASN A 245 -7.78 13.28 48.34
#